data_72d167932ebc0a0407e7ab430e416e53
#
_entry.id   72d167932ebc0a0407e7ab430e416e53
#
_cell.length_a   1.000
_cell.length_b   1.000
_cell.length_c   1.000
_cell.angle_alpha   90.00
_cell.angle_beta   90.00
_cell.angle_gamma   90.00
#
_symmetry.space_group_name_H-M   'P 1'
#
loop_
_entity.id
_entity.type
_entity.pdbx_description
1 polymer ?
#
loop_
_entity_poly.entity_id
_entity_poly.type
_entity_poly.pdbx_seq_one_letter_code
_entity_poly.pdbx_strand_id
1 'polypeptide(L)'
;MPRGSNEVIVIMWRDIPAQVNAQAGRERKQVQLSDKFQRAIDRAKRKAHIYTADEDIAQWRRISLPLVGDLAEAAQREADRLDSEYSRERLGRLAFAGGYEADVDNTAISADALLALEELEENE
;
A
#
# COMPACT_ATOMS: atom_id res chain seq x y z
N MET A 1 -1.35 -28.24 7.68
CA MET A 1 -1.41 -27.81 7.74
C MET A 1 -1.82 -27.12 7.77
N PRO A 2 -1.85 -26.98 7.91
CA PRO A 2 -2.42 -26.19 7.85
C PRO A 2 -2.37 -25.12 7.77
N ARG A 3 -2.62 -24.80 7.44
CA ARG A 3 -2.66 -23.84 7.37
C ARG A 3 -3.43 -23.11 7.99
N GLY A 4 -4.44 -23.07 8.16
CA GLY A 4 -5.22 -22.22 8.94
C GLY A 4 -4.50 -21.34 9.77
N SER A 5 -3.60 -20.92 9.29
CA SER A 5 -2.69 -20.24 10.02
C SER A 5 -3.19 -18.96 10.55
N ASN A 6 -2.61 -18.56 11.61
CA ASN A 6 -2.86 -17.27 12.20
C ASN A 6 -1.86 -16.30 11.59
N GLU A 7 -2.35 -15.40 10.75
CA GLU A 7 -1.45 -14.51 10.04
C GLU A 7 -2.10 -13.17 9.78
N VAL A 8 -1.25 -12.16 9.64
CA VAL A 8 -1.64 -10.84 9.15
C VAL A 8 -1.09 -10.73 7.74
N ILE A 9 -1.95 -10.37 6.81
CA ILE A 9 -1.57 -10.28 5.40
C ILE A 9 -1.72 -8.86 4.94
N VAL A 10 -0.63 -8.28 4.42
CA VAL A 10 -0.67 -6.95 3.83
C VAL A 10 -0.76 -7.12 2.32
N ILE A 11 -1.81 -6.56 1.75
CA ILE A 11 -2.01 -6.59 0.30
C ILE A 11 -1.30 -5.37 -0.28
N MET A 12 -0.39 -5.61 -1.21
CA MET A 12 0.45 -4.58 -1.79
C MET A 12 0.20 -4.45 -3.28
N TRP A 13 0.19 -3.22 -3.78
CA TRP A 13 0.28 -2.96 -5.21
C TRP A 13 1.69 -2.46 -5.46
N ARG A 14 2.52 -3.31 -6.07
CA ARG A 14 3.96 -3.09 -6.13
C ARG A 14 4.46 -2.85 -4.71
N ASP A 15 5.05 -1.69 -4.41
CA ASP A 15 5.56 -1.41 -3.06
C ASP A 15 4.67 -0.47 -2.26
N ILE A 16 3.40 -0.31 -2.67
CA ILE A 16 2.44 0.53 -1.96
C ILE A 16 1.40 -0.34 -1.28
N PRO A 17 1.27 -0.24 0.06
CA PRO A 17 0.23 -1.01 0.76
C PRO A 17 -1.17 -0.57 0.38
N ALA A 18 -2.10 -1.51 0.33
CA ALA A 18 -3.49 -1.23 0.00
C ALA A 18 -4.45 -1.56 1.14
N GLN A 19 -4.27 -2.71 1.76
CA GLN A 19 -5.15 -3.09 2.86
C GLN A 19 -4.49 -4.16 3.71
N VAL A 20 -5.04 -4.35 4.90
CA VAL A 20 -4.55 -5.35 5.86
C VAL A 20 -5.65 -6.34 6.12
N ASN A 21 -5.34 -7.63 6.01
CA ASN A 21 -6.24 -8.70 6.36
C ASN A 21 -5.61 -9.50 7.47
N ALA A 22 -6.42 -9.96 8.42
CA ALA A 22 -5.94 -10.87 9.45
C ALA A 22 -6.84 -12.08 9.47
N GLN A 23 -6.27 -13.24 9.73
CA GLN A 23 -7.06 -14.45 9.84
C GLN A 23 -6.51 -15.36 10.93
N ALA A 24 -7.42 -15.99 11.63
CA ALA A 24 -7.13 -16.95 12.68
C ALA A 24 -8.19 -18.04 12.59
N GLY A 25 -7.78 -19.19 12.07
CA GLY A 25 -8.73 -20.25 11.81
C GLY A 25 -9.76 -19.80 10.79
N ARG A 26 -11.02 -19.76 11.21
CA ARG A 26 -12.11 -19.34 10.33
C ARG A 26 -12.45 -17.86 10.45
N GLU A 27 -11.87 -17.20 11.43
CA GLU A 27 -12.15 -15.80 11.67
C GLU A 27 -11.29 -14.92 10.78
N ARG A 28 -11.86 -13.84 10.30
CA ARG A 28 -11.15 -12.90 9.43
C ARG A 28 -11.51 -11.49 9.79
N LYS A 29 -10.54 -10.60 9.61
CA LYS A 29 -10.74 -9.17 9.82
C LYS A 29 -10.01 -8.41 8.73
N GLN A 30 -10.71 -7.49 8.09
CA GLN A 30 -10.14 -6.66 7.04
C GLN A 30 -10.12 -5.22 7.50
N VAL A 31 -8.98 -4.55 7.32
CA VAL A 31 -8.86 -3.14 7.65
C VAL A 31 -8.41 -2.40 6.40
N GLN A 32 -9.24 -1.48 5.94
CA GLN A 32 -8.91 -0.66 4.79
C GLN A 32 -7.98 0.46 5.22
N LEU A 33 -6.91 0.69 4.47
CA LEU A 33 -6.00 1.79 4.78
C LEU A 33 -6.62 3.12 4.36
N SER A 34 -6.05 4.23 4.85
CA SER A 34 -6.59 5.54 4.54
C SER A 34 -6.48 5.87 3.05
N ASP A 35 -7.24 6.88 2.62
CA ASP A 35 -7.35 7.24 1.20
C ASP A 35 -6.02 7.58 0.54
N LYS A 36 -5.05 8.05 1.31
CA LYS A 36 -3.76 8.43 0.72
C LYS A 36 -3.08 7.25 0.02
N PHE A 37 -3.31 6.04 0.52
CA PHE A 37 -2.73 4.84 -0.11
C PHE A 37 -3.37 4.56 -1.46
N GLN A 38 -4.69 4.63 -1.53
CA GLN A 38 -5.39 4.39 -2.79
C GLN A 38 -5.03 5.43 -3.83
N ARG A 39 -4.93 6.68 -3.41
CA ARG A 39 -4.52 7.77 -4.31
C ARG A 39 -3.13 7.53 -4.87
N ALA A 40 -2.21 7.07 -4.01
CA ALA A 40 -0.85 6.78 -4.44
C ALA A 40 -0.83 5.66 -5.47
N ILE A 41 -1.62 4.61 -5.23
CA ILE A 41 -1.71 3.49 -6.15
C ILE A 41 -2.26 3.95 -7.51
N ASP A 42 -3.31 4.76 -7.49
CA ASP A 42 -3.91 5.25 -8.73
C ASP A 42 -2.92 6.09 -9.53
N ARG A 43 -2.16 6.95 -8.86
CA ARG A 43 -1.14 7.76 -9.54
C ARG A 43 -0.02 6.89 -10.08
N ALA A 44 0.40 5.89 -9.29
CA ALA A 44 1.45 4.99 -9.73
C ALA A 44 1.05 4.22 -10.97
N LYS A 45 -0.21 3.81 -11.04
CA LYS A 45 -0.72 3.11 -12.22
C LYS A 45 -0.63 4.00 -13.46
N ARG A 46 -0.99 5.27 -13.32
CA ARG A 46 -0.90 6.21 -14.43
C ARG A 46 0.54 6.43 -14.86
N LYS A 47 1.46 6.58 -13.90
CA LYS A 47 2.87 6.76 -14.21
C LYS A 47 3.46 5.54 -14.91
N ALA A 48 3.00 4.36 -14.52
CA ALA A 48 3.50 3.11 -15.09
C ALA A 48 2.75 2.69 -16.33
N HIS A 49 1.72 3.44 -16.73
CA HIS A 49 0.89 3.15 -17.91
C HIS A 49 0.21 1.79 -17.79
N ILE A 50 -0.31 1.50 -16.61
CA ILE A 50 -1.04 0.26 -16.34
C ILE A 50 -2.53 0.55 -16.55
N TYR A 51 -3.07 0.10 -17.68
CA TYR A 51 -4.45 0.44 -18.05
C TYR A 51 -5.35 -0.78 -18.25
N THR A 52 -4.79 -1.98 -18.30
CA THR A 52 -5.61 -3.18 -18.48
C THR A 52 -5.71 -3.96 -17.19
N ALA A 53 -6.79 -4.73 -17.06
CA ALA A 53 -6.99 -5.56 -15.87
C ALA A 53 -5.87 -6.59 -15.72
N ASP A 54 -5.42 -7.18 -16.82
CA ASP A 54 -4.37 -8.18 -16.77
C ASP A 54 -3.07 -7.59 -16.24
N GLU A 55 -2.73 -6.39 -16.69
CA GLU A 55 -1.53 -5.71 -16.22
C GLU A 55 -1.63 -5.36 -14.74
N ASP A 56 -2.81 -4.89 -14.33
CA ASP A 56 -3.03 -4.50 -12.94
C ASP A 56 -2.91 -5.71 -12.00
N ILE A 57 -3.55 -6.80 -12.36
CA ILE A 57 -3.55 -8.01 -11.54
C ILE A 57 -2.12 -8.49 -11.28
N ALA A 58 -1.27 -8.38 -12.27
CA ALA A 58 0.11 -8.84 -12.17
C ALA A 58 0.94 -8.06 -11.15
N GLN A 59 0.47 -6.88 -10.73
CA GLN A 59 1.22 -6.01 -9.82
C GLN A 59 0.88 -6.25 -8.35
N TRP A 60 -0.20 -6.97 -8.06
CA TRP A 60 -0.62 -7.21 -6.69
C TRP A 60 0.18 -8.34 -6.06
N ARG A 61 0.52 -8.18 -4.78
CA ARG A 61 1.23 -9.22 -4.05
C ARG A 61 0.81 -9.19 -2.59
N ARG A 62 1.18 -10.22 -1.86
CA ARG A 62 0.80 -10.39 -0.47
C ARG A 62 2.05 -10.57 0.38
N ILE A 63 2.04 -9.92 1.53
CA ILE A 63 3.11 -10.11 2.52
C ILE A 63 2.46 -10.71 3.74
N SER A 64 2.96 -11.87 4.17
CA SER A 64 2.43 -12.57 5.33
C SER A 64 3.29 -12.32 6.55
N LEU A 65 2.65 -11.95 7.65
CA LEU A 65 3.31 -11.68 8.92
C LEU A 65 2.67 -12.53 9.99
N PRO A 66 3.42 -12.90 11.05
CA PRO A 66 2.80 -13.67 12.14
C PRO A 66 1.78 -12.83 12.88
N LEU A 67 0.67 -13.46 13.25
CA LEU A 67 -0.36 -12.80 14.01
C LEU A 67 -0.06 -12.99 15.49
N VAL A 68 0.01 -11.90 16.24
CA VAL A 68 0.27 -11.91 17.65
C VAL A 68 -0.89 -11.23 18.36
N GLY A 69 -1.53 -11.94 19.29
CA GLY A 69 -2.60 -11.39 20.07
C GLY A 69 -3.95 -11.49 19.37
N ASP A 70 -4.84 -10.59 19.72
CA ASP A 70 -6.20 -10.58 19.20
C ASP A 70 -6.22 -10.25 17.71
N LEU A 71 -7.10 -10.94 17.00
CA LEU A 71 -7.22 -10.81 15.55
C LEU A 71 -7.49 -9.37 15.09
N ALA A 72 -8.52 -8.75 15.67
CA ALA A 72 -8.89 -7.39 15.27
C ALA A 72 -7.82 -6.38 15.66
N GLU A 73 -7.23 -6.55 16.82
CA GLU A 73 -6.18 -5.65 17.28
C GLU A 73 -4.91 -5.79 16.43
N ALA A 74 -4.58 -7.02 16.05
CA ALA A 74 -3.41 -7.25 15.21
C ALA A 74 -3.56 -6.58 13.85
N ALA A 75 -4.75 -6.70 13.26
CA ALA A 75 -5.02 -6.06 11.97
C ALA A 75 -4.94 -4.54 12.08
N GLN A 76 -5.55 -3.97 13.13
CA GLN A 76 -5.55 -2.54 13.32
C GLN A 76 -4.15 -2.01 13.61
N ARG A 77 -3.39 -2.75 14.42
CA ARG A 77 -2.02 -2.36 14.75
C ARG A 77 -1.16 -2.28 13.50
N GLU A 78 -1.29 -3.25 12.62
CA GLU A 78 -0.52 -3.23 11.38
C GLU A 78 -0.96 -2.09 10.47
N ALA A 79 -2.27 -1.83 10.38
CA ALA A 79 -2.77 -0.72 9.59
C ALA A 79 -2.24 0.61 10.12
N ASP A 80 -2.22 0.77 11.45
CA ASP A 80 -1.72 1.99 12.07
C ASP A 80 -0.23 2.16 11.83
N ARG A 81 0.51 1.06 11.89
CA ARG A 81 1.94 1.09 11.63
C ARG A 81 2.22 1.56 10.20
N LEU A 82 1.49 1.02 9.25
CA LEU A 82 1.65 1.39 7.86
C LEU A 82 1.28 2.85 7.64
N ASP A 83 0.20 3.31 8.28
CA ASP A 83 -0.21 4.70 8.15
C ASP A 83 0.86 5.65 8.65
N SER A 84 1.53 5.28 9.74
CA SER A 84 2.61 6.09 10.29
C SER A 84 3.86 6.07 9.44
N GLU A 85 4.20 4.90 8.89
CA GLU A 85 5.42 4.75 8.11
C GLU A 85 5.33 5.33 6.72
N TYR A 86 4.14 5.29 6.12
CA TYR A 86 3.96 5.78 4.77
C TYR A 86 3.30 7.14 4.79
N SER A 87 4.11 8.18 4.99
CA SER A 87 3.61 9.55 4.95
C SER A 87 3.13 9.89 3.55
N ARG A 88 2.37 10.97 3.42
CA ARG A 88 1.93 11.44 2.11
C ARG A 88 3.12 11.73 1.22
N GLU A 89 4.19 12.27 1.80
CA GLU A 89 5.41 12.56 1.06
C GLU A 89 6.04 11.28 0.51
N ARG A 90 6.16 10.26 1.35
CA ARG A 90 6.74 9.00 0.92
C ARG A 90 5.89 8.34 -0.15
N LEU A 91 4.58 8.36 0.03
CA LEU A 91 3.65 7.80 -0.95
C LEU A 91 3.72 8.56 -2.27
N GLY A 92 3.89 9.88 -2.20
CA GLY A 92 4.04 10.68 -3.40
C GLY A 92 5.27 10.29 -4.20
N ARG A 93 6.38 10.05 -3.50
CA ARG A 93 7.61 9.62 -4.17
C ARG A 93 7.45 8.25 -4.81
N LEU A 94 6.80 7.32 -4.10
CA LEU A 94 6.53 6.00 -4.63
C LEU A 94 5.65 6.07 -5.87
N ALA A 95 4.60 6.88 -5.80
CA ALA A 95 3.70 7.03 -6.94
C ALA A 95 4.42 7.61 -8.15
N PHE A 96 5.25 8.62 -7.92
CA PHE A 96 6.02 9.24 -9.00
C PHE A 96 6.99 8.24 -9.64
N ALA A 97 7.47 7.27 -8.87
CA ALA A 97 8.36 6.24 -9.35
C ALA A 97 7.61 5.00 -9.90
N GLY A 98 6.29 5.12 -10.08
CA GLY A 98 5.50 4.01 -10.61
C GLY A 98 5.20 2.91 -9.62
N GLY A 99 5.48 3.15 -8.35
CA GLY A 99 5.13 2.19 -7.30
C GLY A 99 6.28 1.36 -6.76
N TYR A 100 7.46 1.45 -7.35
CA TYR A 100 8.61 0.66 -6.89
C TYR A 100 9.54 1.50 -6.02
N GLU A 101 9.82 1.01 -4.82
CA GLU A 101 10.73 1.69 -3.90
C GLU A 101 12.11 1.85 -4.52
N ALA A 102 12.56 0.84 -5.24
CA ALA A 102 13.88 0.86 -5.87
C ALA A 102 14.03 1.95 -6.92
N ASP A 103 12.92 2.42 -7.46
CA ASP A 103 12.94 3.44 -8.50
C ASP A 103 12.79 4.86 -7.95
N VAL A 104 12.65 5.00 -6.63
CA VAL A 104 12.55 6.32 -6.02
C VAL A 104 13.91 7.01 -6.09
N ASP A 105 13.92 8.19 -6.73
CA ASP A 105 15.14 8.98 -6.82
C ASP A 105 15.04 10.14 -5.83
N ASN A 106 15.72 10.00 -4.72
CA ASN A 106 15.63 10.96 -3.64
C ASN A 106 16.35 12.27 -3.94
N THR A 107 17.10 12.32 -5.02
CA THR A 107 17.84 13.52 -5.37
C THR A 107 17.20 14.33 -6.49
N ALA A 108 16.23 13.75 -7.19
CA ALA A 108 15.69 14.37 -8.39
C ALA A 108 14.57 15.36 -8.11
N ILE A 109 13.74 15.09 -7.10
CA ILE A 109 12.55 15.90 -6.85
C ILE A 109 12.40 16.12 -5.35
N SER A 110 12.20 17.37 -4.96
CA SER A 110 12.00 17.70 -3.55
C SER A 110 10.60 17.27 -3.09
N ALA A 111 10.45 17.14 -1.78
CA ALA A 111 9.16 16.80 -1.19
C ALA A 111 8.08 17.80 -1.58
N ASP A 112 8.42 19.08 -1.57
CA ASP A 112 7.48 20.14 -1.91
C ASP A 112 7.01 20.01 -3.37
N ALA A 113 7.92 19.68 -4.26
CA ALA A 113 7.57 19.51 -5.67
C ALA A 113 6.64 18.33 -5.85
N LEU A 114 6.87 17.24 -5.12
CA LEU A 114 6.01 16.07 -5.19
C LEU A 114 4.62 16.37 -4.67
N LEU A 115 4.52 17.13 -3.58
CA LEU A 115 3.23 17.51 -3.04
C LEU A 115 2.47 18.40 -4.01
N ALA A 116 3.15 19.32 -4.67
CA ALA A 116 2.53 20.18 -5.65
C ALA A 116 2.00 19.39 -6.83
N LEU A 117 2.76 18.41 -7.30
CA LEU A 117 2.30 17.54 -8.38
C LEU A 117 1.06 16.75 -7.95
N GLU A 118 1.08 16.26 -6.72
CA GLU A 118 -0.02 15.49 -6.18
C GLU A 118 -1.30 16.34 -6.14
N GLU A 119 -1.17 17.57 -5.69
CA GLU A 119 -2.31 18.47 -5.64
C GLU A 119 -2.88 18.78 -7.02
N LEU A 120 -2.00 18.98 -7.99
CA LEU A 120 -2.44 19.22 -9.34
C LEU A 120 -3.22 18.05 -9.92
N GLU A 121 -2.75 16.83 -9.66
CA GLU A 121 -3.43 15.64 -10.14
C GLU A 121 -4.80 15.46 -9.48
N GLU A 122 -4.90 15.82 -8.22
CA GLU A 122 -6.16 15.69 -7.51
C GLU A 122 -7.21 16.69 -7.98
N ASN A 123 -6.77 17.81 -8.49
CA ASN A 123 -7.68 18.87 -8.93
C ASN A 123 -8.17 18.68 -10.37
N GLU A 124 -7.65 17.70 -11.05
CA GLU A 124 -8.13 17.39 -12.38
C GLU A 124 -9.33 16.48 -12.33
#